data_ccca885294e1e563f945bd42ab4f4c96
#
_entry.id   ccca885294e1e563f945bd42ab4f4c96
#
_cell.length_a   1.000
_cell.length_b   1.000
_cell.length_c   1.000
_cell.angle_alpha   90.00
_cell.angle_beta   90.00
_cell.angle_gamma   90.00
#
_symmetry.space_group_name_H-M   'P 1'
#
loop_
_entity.id
_entity.type
_entity.pdbx_description
1 polymer ?
#
loop_
_entity_poly.entity_id
_entity_poly.type
_entity_poly.pdbx_seq_one_letter_code
_entity_poly.pdbx_strand_id
1 'polypeptide(L)'
;MRTRQSGATIVEFSLVLMLFFTLFLGILDFSRMLWTWNAANEATRWGARISVVCDRGATAVLASMQKFVPQLAASNVQIDWYDAAGNISATCDSTSCAGVNVLITGLNYQWLSPIGYATQAAIPMPGFSTYLPREIMGQDPNSNAVCS
;
A
#
# COMPACT_ATOMS: atom_id res chain seq x y z
N MET A 1 -4.66 64.28 3.27
CA MET A 1 -5.48 63.27 2.52
C MET A 1 -4.90 61.90 2.77
N ARG A 2 -5.56 61.04 3.53
CA ARG A 2 -5.15 59.64 3.71
C ARG A 2 -5.75 58.85 2.51
N THR A 3 -4.92 58.53 1.55
CA THR A 3 -5.29 57.60 0.47
C THR A 3 -5.58 56.23 1.08
N ARG A 4 -6.78 55.74 0.87
CA ARG A 4 -7.20 54.43 1.34
C ARG A 4 -6.45 53.37 0.53
N GLN A 5 -5.39 52.79 1.09
CA GLN A 5 -4.63 51.67 0.50
C GLN A 5 -5.20 50.29 0.88
N SER A 6 -6.51 50.22 1.17
CA SER A 6 -7.15 48.97 1.61
C SER A 6 -7.18 47.87 0.56
N GLY A 7 -7.01 48.18 -0.73
CA GLY A 7 -6.95 47.19 -1.78
C GLY A 7 -5.61 46.44 -1.86
N ALA A 8 -4.50 47.12 -1.59
CA ALA A 8 -3.15 46.49 -1.66
C ALA A 8 -2.95 45.45 -0.56
N THR A 9 -3.41 45.73 0.66
CA THR A 9 -3.31 44.77 1.77
C THR A 9 -4.12 43.49 1.57
N ILE A 10 -5.28 43.57 0.90
CA ILE A 10 -6.09 42.39 0.58
C ILE A 10 -5.36 41.49 -0.43
N VAL A 11 -4.74 42.09 -1.45
CA VAL A 11 -3.98 41.34 -2.46
C VAL A 11 -2.76 40.69 -1.83
N GLU A 12 -2.02 41.42 -1.00
CA GLU A 12 -0.84 40.87 -0.28
C GLU A 12 -1.24 39.71 0.61
N PHE A 13 -2.30 39.86 1.40
CA PHE A 13 -2.83 38.78 2.25
C PHE A 13 -3.24 37.56 1.44
N SER A 14 -3.93 37.75 0.31
CA SER A 14 -4.37 36.64 -0.54
C SER A 14 -3.21 35.85 -1.15
N LEU A 15 -2.12 36.55 -1.54
CA LEU A 15 -0.91 35.89 -2.05
C LEU A 15 -0.22 35.07 -0.96
N VAL A 16 -0.07 35.65 0.25
CA VAL A 16 0.53 34.92 1.39
C VAL A 16 -0.31 33.70 1.75
N LEU A 17 -1.64 33.85 1.77
CA LEU A 17 -2.56 32.75 2.09
C LEU A 17 -2.48 31.64 1.05
N MET A 18 -2.41 31.98 -0.24
CA MET A 18 -2.28 31.01 -1.32
C MET A 18 -0.97 30.21 -1.17
N LEU A 19 0.14 30.88 -0.91
CA LEU A 19 1.43 30.26 -0.70
C LEU A 19 1.41 29.36 0.55
N PHE A 20 0.81 29.83 1.64
CA PHE A 20 0.65 29.05 2.87
C PHE A 20 -0.14 27.75 2.60
N PHE A 21 -1.31 27.82 1.96
CA PHE A 21 -2.10 26.64 1.68
C PHE A 21 -1.40 25.68 0.71
N THR A 22 -0.68 26.20 -0.27
CA THR A 22 0.09 25.36 -1.20
C THR A 22 1.13 24.52 -0.45
N LEU A 23 1.90 25.13 0.45
CA LEU A 23 2.88 24.43 1.27
C LEU A 23 2.20 23.46 2.26
N PHE A 24 1.15 23.91 2.93
CA PHE A 24 0.40 23.10 3.90
C PHE A 24 -0.18 21.85 3.28
N LEU A 25 -0.87 21.98 2.14
CA LEU A 25 -1.44 20.84 1.42
C LEU A 25 -0.35 19.90 0.87
N GLY A 26 0.78 20.45 0.42
CA GLY A 26 1.93 19.66 -0.01
C GLY A 26 2.50 18.79 1.12
N ILE A 27 2.62 19.34 2.33
CA ILE A 27 3.07 18.58 3.51
C ILE A 27 2.07 17.48 3.86
N LEU A 28 0.77 17.75 3.80
CA LEU A 28 -0.27 16.75 4.08
C LEU A 28 -0.22 15.60 3.06
N ASP A 29 -0.10 15.90 1.77
CA ASP A 29 -0.01 14.89 0.72
C ASP A 29 1.24 14.02 0.88
N PHE A 30 2.38 14.63 1.17
CA PHE A 30 3.62 13.90 1.39
C PHE A 30 3.53 12.98 2.62
N SER A 31 2.94 13.47 3.71
CA SER A 31 2.71 12.67 4.92
C SER A 31 1.82 11.45 4.65
N ARG A 32 0.75 11.63 3.88
CA ARG A 32 -0.13 10.53 3.46
C ARG A 32 0.57 9.54 2.54
N MET A 33 1.41 10.03 1.64
CA MET A 33 2.20 9.16 0.75
C MET A 33 3.14 8.26 1.57
N LEU A 34 3.86 8.82 2.55
CA LEU A 34 4.73 8.05 3.44
C LEU A 34 3.94 7.04 4.28
N TRP A 35 2.76 7.44 4.76
CA TRP A 35 1.89 6.52 5.50
C TRP A 35 1.44 5.35 4.62
N THR A 36 1.01 5.61 3.39
CA THR A 36 0.61 4.56 2.43
C THR A 36 1.79 3.64 2.10
N TRP A 37 3.00 4.19 1.98
CA TRP A 37 4.22 3.41 1.80
C TRP A 37 4.46 2.42 2.93
N ASN A 38 4.38 2.89 4.17
CA ASN A 38 4.54 2.04 5.35
C ASN A 38 3.41 0.99 5.46
N ALA A 39 2.18 1.41 5.18
CA ALA A 39 1.02 0.52 5.16
C ALA A 39 1.16 -0.60 4.11
N ALA A 40 1.69 -0.30 2.91
CA ALA A 40 1.93 -1.29 1.87
C ALA A 40 3.00 -2.32 2.29
N ASN A 41 4.09 -1.88 2.93
CA ASN A 41 5.09 -2.78 3.49
C ASN A 41 4.49 -3.72 4.55
N GLU A 42 3.66 -3.18 5.45
CA GLU A 42 3.02 -3.99 6.49
C GLU A 42 1.97 -4.94 5.89
N ALA A 43 1.24 -4.50 4.86
CA ALA A 43 0.31 -5.34 4.14
C ALA A 43 0.99 -6.57 3.52
N THR A 44 2.19 -6.43 2.91
CA THR A 44 2.92 -7.58 2.37
C THR A 44 3.37 -8.56 3.45
N ARG A 45 3.79 -8.05 4.62
CA ARG A 45 4.18 -8.89 5.76
C ARG A 45 3.01 -9.71 6.29
N TRP A 46 1.86 -9.07 6.48
CA TRP A 46 0.64 -9.76 6.92
C TRP A 46 0.14 -10.73 5.86
N GLY A 47 0.14 -10.33 4.59
CA GLY A 47 -0.20 -11.20 3.47
C GLY A 47 0.68 -12.45 3.43
N ALA A 48 1.99 -12.29 3.60
CA ALA A 48 2.91 -13.42 3.63
C ALA A 48 2.65 -14.38 4.79
N ARG A 49 2.39 -13.86 6.00
CA ARG A 49 2.06 -14.69 7.18
C ARG A 49 0.81 -15.54 6.96
N ILE A 50 -0.23 -14.96 6.36
CA ILE A 50 -1.47 -15.68 6.07
C ILE A 50 -1.25 -16.67 4.93
N SER A 51 -0.54 -16.27 3.87
CA SER A 51 -0.26 -17.14 2.73
C SER A 51 0.54 -18.40 3.11
N VAL A 52 1.42 -18.34 4.12
CA VAL A 52 2.18 -19.52 4.59
C VAL A 52 1.28 -20.59 5.21
N VAL A 53 0.14 -20.17 5.81
CA VAL A 53 -0.77 -21.09 6.54
C VAL A 53 -1.97 -21.50 5.68
N CYS A 54 -2.35 -20.68 4.69
CA CYS A 54 -3.54 -20.90 3.86
C CYS A 54 -3.19 -21.51 2.51
N ASP A 55 -4.15 -22.20 1.91
CA ASP A 55 -4.02 -22.73 0.57
C ASP A 55 -4.00 -21.63 -0.49
N ARG A 56 -3.53 -21.99 -1.69
CA ARG A 56 -3.50 -21.08 -2.83
C ARG A 56 -4.90 -20.53 -3.13
N GLY A 57 -4.96 -19.24 -3.40
CA GLY A 57 -6.20 -18.57 -3.76
C GLY A 57 -7.10 -18.22 -2.56
N ALA A 58 -6.64 -18.38 -1.33
CA ALA A 58 -7.40 -17.97 -0.15
C ALA A 58 -7.73 -16.46 -0.22
N THR A 59 -9.01 -16.14 -0.21
CA THR A 59 -9.51 -14.75 -0.24
C THR A 59 -9.10 -13.97 1.01
N ALA A 60 -8.84 -14.65 2.10
CA ALA A 60 -8.37 -14.09 3.36
C ALA A 60 -7.06 -13.31 3.24
N VAL A 61 -6.17 -13.72 2.32
CA VAL A 61 -4.89 -13.02 2.09
C VAL A 61 -5.16 -11.60 1.61
N LEU A 62 -5.92 -11.44 0.55
CA LEU A 62 -6.27 -10.13 0.01
C LEU A 62 -7.08 -9.30 1.04
N ALA A 63 -8.07 -9.90 1.69
CA ALA A 63 -8.89 -9.23 2.69
C ALA A 63 -8.07 -8.72 3.88
N SER A 64 -7.05 -9.47 4.29
CA SER A 64 -6.15 -9.03 5.37
C SER A 64 -5.25 -7.87 4.94
N MET A 65 -4.74 -7.89 3.71
CA MET A 65 -3.92 -6.82 3.15
C MET A 65 -4.72 -5.52 2.95
N GLN A 66 -5.99 -5.64 2.57
CA GLN A 66 -6.90 -4.50 2.41
C GLN A 66 -7.22 -3.77 3.72
N LYS A 67 -7.02 -4.40 4.89
CA LYS A 67 -7.13 -3.71 6.18
C LYS A 67 -6.07 -2.60 6.35
N PHE A 68 -4.91 -2.76 5.73
CA PHE A 68 -3.83 -1.76 5.74
C PHE A 68 -3.90 -0.82 4.55
N VAL A 69 -4.24 -1.34 3.38
CA VAL A 69 -4.33 -0.58 2.12
C VAL A 69 -5.68 -0.87 1.46
N PRO A 70 -6.76 -0.14 1.82
CA PRO A 70 -8.12 -0.42 1.34
C PRO A 70 -8.29 -0.34 -0.18
N GLN A 71 -7.44 0.44 -0.85
CA GLN A 71 -7.45 0.61 -2.30
C GLN A 71 -6.78 -0.53 -3.09
N LEU A 72 -6.27 -1.56 -2.39
CA LEU A 72 -5.55 -2.67 -3.01
C LEU A 72 -6.55 -3.56 -3.77
N ALA A 73 -6.33 -3.72 -5.07
CA ALA A 73 -7.08 -4.65 -5.90
C ALA A 73 -6.35 -6.00 -6.01
N ALA A 74 -7.08 -7.06 -6.33
CA ALA A 74 -6.48 -8.37 -6.55
C ALA A 74 -5.41 -8.36 -7.66
N SER A 75 -5.58 -7.49 -8.67
CA SER A 75 -4.60 -7.30 -9.75
C SER A 75 -3.28 -6.68 -9.31
N ASN A 76 -3.23 -6.05 -8.15
CA ASN A 76 -2.02 -5.46 -7.58
C ASN A 76 -1.23 -6.46 -6.73
N VAL A 77 -1.83 -7.60 -6.36
CA VAL A 77 -1.22 -8.59 -5.47
C VAL A 77 -0.82 -9.82 -6.27
N GLN A 78 0.45 -10.16 -6.20
CA GLN A 78 1.00 -11.39 -6.75
C GLN A 78 1.56 -12.23 -5.60
N ILE A 79 1.26 -13.52 -5.60
CA ILE A 79 1.74 -14.47 -4.60
C ILE A 79 2.51 -15.57 -5.32
N ASP A 80 3.83 -15.59 -5.10
CA ASP A 80 4.72 -16.56 -5.68
C ASP A 80 5.08 -17.62 -4.64
N TRP A 81 4.89 -18.88 -4.99
CA TRP A 81 5.19 -20.01 -4.15
C TRP A 81 6.50 -20.66 -4.60
N TYR A 82 7.37 -20.96 -3.64
CA TYR A 82 8.69 -21.50 -3.91
C TYR A 82 8.81 -22.95 -3.42
N ASP A 83 9.40 -23.79 -4.26
CA ASP A 83 9.76 -25.16 -3.90
C ASP A 83 11.02 -25.21 -3.03
N ALA A 84 11.41 -26.42 -2.60
CA ALA A 84 12.61 -26.63 -1.80
C ALA A 84 13.94 -26.30 -2.56
N ALA A 85 13.88 -26.23 -3.88
CA ALA A 85 15.01 -25.84 -4.73
C ALA A 85 15.09 -24.31 -4.94
N GLY A 86 14.12 -23.55 -4.43
CA GLY A 86 14.05 -22.09 -4.56
C GLY A 86 13.49 -21.61 -5.89
N ASN A 87 12.80 -22.48 -6.65
CA ASN A 87 12.13 -22.09 -7.88
C ASN A 87 10.65 -21.78 -7.63
N ILE A 88 10.10 -20.87 -8.43
CA ILE A 88 8.65 -20.62 -8.42
C ILE A 88 7.94 -21.86 -8.95
N SER A 89 7.09 -22.44 -8.12
CA SER A 89 6.32 -23.65 -8.46
C SER A 89 4.84 -23.35 -8.51
N ALA A 90 4.18 -23.82 -9.56
CA ALA A 90 2.73 -23.74 -9.70
C ALA A 90 2.01 -24.92 -9.03
N THR A 91 2.74 -25.97 -8.65
CA THR A 91 2.17 -27.26 -8.20
C THR A 91 2.33 -27.51 -6.70
N CYS A 92 3.26 -26.83 -6.02
CA CYS A 92 3.39 -27.00 -4.58
C CYS A 92 2.23 -26.30 -3.85
N ASP A 93 1.82 -26.83 -2.73
CA ASP A 93 0.72 -26.37 -1.90
C ASP A 93 1.22 -25.84 -0.52
N SER A 94 0.27 -25.51 0.36
CA SER A 94 0.55 -25.06 1.71
C SER A 94 1.35 -26.08 2.52
N THR A 95 1.42 -27.35 2.10
CA THR A 95 2.14 -28.43 2.79
C THR A 95 3.50 -28.75 2.16
N SER A 96 3.72 -28.47 0.90
CA SER A 96 4.90 -28.88 0.13
C SER A 96 5.80 -27.73 -0.30
N CYS A 97 5.34 -26.48 -0.32
CA CYS A 97 6.17 -25.32 -0.65
C CYS A 97 7.17 -24.97 0.46
N ALA A 98 8.35 -24.51 0.10
CA ALA A 98 9.38 -24.09 1.04
C ALA A 98 9.24 -22.63 1.51
N GLY A 99 8.52 -21.81 0.76
CA GLY A 99 8.28 -20.42 1.12
C GLY A 99 7.30 -19.72 0.19
N VAL A 100 6.90 -18.55 0.59
CA VAL A 100 5.95 -17.70 -0.15
C VAL A 100 6.50 -16.29 -0.24
N ASN A 101 6.40 -15.67 -1.40
CA ASN A 101 6.68 -14.27 -1.61
C ASN A 101 5.38 -13.55 -1.98
N VAL A 102 5.00 -12.57 -1.19
CA VAL A 102 3.85 -11.71 -1.49
C VAL A 102 4.36 -10.39 -2.00
N LEU A 103 3.93 -10.02 -3.19
CA LEU A 103 4.37 -8.86 -3.93
C LEU A 103 3.17 -7.95 -4.22
N ILE A 104 3.32 -6.65 -3.95
CA ILE A 104 2.39 -5.60 -4.39
C ILE A 104 3.06 -4.84 -5.54
N THR A 105 2.36 -4.78 -6.68
CA THR A 105 2.82 -4.06 -7.87
C THR A 105 1.72 -3.15 -8.41
N GLY A 106 2.12 -2.10 -9.15
CA GLY A 106 1.16 -1.22 -9.80
C GLY A 106 0.31 -0.37 -8.85
N LEU A 107 0.76 -0.20 -7.60
CA LEU A 107 0.09 0.69 -6.67
C LEU A 107 0.42 2.14 -7.03
N ASN A 108 -0.62 2.95 -7.22
CA ASN A 108 -0.48 4.37 -7.54
C ASN A 108 -1.02 5.21 -6.40
N TYR A 109 -0.22 6.19 -5.97
CA TYR A 109 -0.66 7.19 -5.01
C TYR A 109 -1.42 8.30 -5.73
N GLN A 110 -2.61 8.62 -5.25
CA GLN A 110 -3.41 9.73 -5.74
C GLN A 110 -3.33 10.91 -4.80
N TRP A 111 -3.02 12.08 -5.36
CA TRP A 111 -2.98 13.33 -4.64
C TRP A 111 -4.36 13.72 -4.11
N LEU A 112 -4.39 14.30 -2.92
CA LEU A 112 -5.59 14.90 -2.35
C LEU A 112 -5.67 16.39 -2.66
N SER A 113 -4.51 17.03 -2.84
CA SER A 113 -4.43 18.47 -3.12
C SER A 113 -5.00 18.79 -4.50
N PRO A 114 -5.62 19.97 -4.66
CA PRO A 114 -6.13 20.42 -5.95
C PRO A 114 -5.07 20.48 -7.06
N ILE A 115 -3.82 20.67 -6.70
CA ILE A 115 -2.70 20.75 -7.63
C ILE A 115 -2.46 19.39 -8.29
N GLY A 116 -2.41 18.33 -7.50
CA GLY A 116 -2.25 16.97 -8.00
C GLY A 116 -3.47 16.48 -8.76
N TYR A 117 -4.66 16.86 -8.32
CA TYR A 117 -5.90 16.55 -9.02
C TYR A 117 -5.97 17.23 -10.40
N ALA A 118 -5.54 18.49 -10.51
CA ALA A 118 -5.52 19.23 -11.77
C ALA A 118 -4.54 18.64 -12.79
N THR A 119 -3.43 18.07 -12.34
CA THR A 119 -2.42 17.45 -13.21
C THR A 119 -2.72 15.98 -13.53
N GLN A 120 -3.68 15.35 -12.83
CA GLN A 120 -3.97 13.91 -12.89
C GLN A 120 -2.72 13.04 -12.73
N ALA A 121 -1.68 13.58 -12.12
CA ALA A 121 -0.41 12.91 -11.91
C ALA A 121 -0.54 11.90 -10.78
N ALA A 122 -0.70 10.63 -11.11
CA ALA A 122 -0.53 9.55 -10.16
C ALA A 122 0.97 9.27 -9.98
N ILE A 123 1.42 9.16 -8.72
CA ILE A 123 2.80 8.75 -8.44
C ILE A 123 2.83 7.22 -8.38
N PRO A 124 3.53 6.56 -9.31
CA PRO A 124 3.71 5.12 -9.23
C PRO A 124 4.57 4.79 -8.01
N MET A 125 4.06 3.91 -7.14
CA MET A 125 4.82 3.39 -6.02
C MET A 125 5.71 2.23 -6.48
N PRO A 126 6.89 2.05 -5.88
CA PRO A 126 7.72 0.89 -6.16
C PRO A 126 7.00 -0.40 -5.75
N GLY A 127 7.47 -1.52 -6.25
CA GLY A 127 7.00 -2.81 -5.81
C GLY A 127 7.42 -3.08 -4.36
N PHE A 128 6.48 -3.59 -3.58
CA PHE A 128 6.73 -4.03 -2.20
C PHE A 128 6.68 -5.55 -2.18
N SER A 129 7.67 -6.19 -1.57
CA SER A 129 7.69 -7.64 -1.48
C SER A 129 8.14 -8.11 -0.11
N THR A 130 7.56 -9.22 0.33
CA THR A 130 7.98 -9.92 1.55
C THR A 130 8.02 -11.41 1.27
N TYR A 131 9.21 -11.99 1.39
CA TYR A 131 9.41 -13.43 1.37
C TYR A 131 9.37 -13.98 2.79
N LEU A 132 8.60 -15.03 2.99
CA LEU A 132 8.55 -15.76 4.25
C LEU A 132 8.82 -17.24 3.97
N PRO A 133 9.89 -17.82 4.53
CA PRO A 133 10.12 -19.25 4.46
C PRO A 133 9.04 -19.95 5.27
N ARG A 134 8.66 -21.12 4.83
CA ARG A 134 7.73 -21.94 5.55
C ARG A 134 8.42 -22.59 6.74
N GLU A 135 7.94 -22.33 7.92
CA GLU A 135 8.26 -23.08 9.10
C GLU A 135 7.27 -24.24 9.26
N ILE A 136 7.70 -25.36 9.84
CA ILE A 136 6.87 -26.56 10.04
C ILE A 136 5.66 -26.32 10.98
N MET A 137 5.46 -25.09 11.43
CA MET A 137 4.38 -24.65 12.28
C MET A 137 3.02 -24.51 11.57
N GLY A 138 2.92 -24.92 10.31
CA GLY A 138 1.79 -24.66 9.44
C GLY A 138 0.58 -25.56 9.62
N GLN A 139 0.41 -26.30 10.68
CA GLN A 139 -0.82 -27.06 10.92
C GLN A 139 -1.37 -26.77 12.32
N ASP A 140 -1.71 -25.51 12.55
CA ASP A 140 -2.66 -25.19 13.60
C ASP A 140 -4.03 -25.71 13.16
N PRO A 141 -4.67 -26.61 13.91
CA PRO A 141 -6.05 -27.06 13.62
C PRO A 141 -7.07 -25.91 13.62
N ASN A 142 -6.69 -24.72 14.10
CA ASN A 142 -7.50 -23.51 14.06
C ASN A 142 -7.24 -22.62 12.83
N SER A 143 -6.35 -23.02 11.92
CA SER A 143 -6.00 -22.21 10.72
C SER A 143 -7.18 -22.01 9.76
N ASN A 144 -8.18 -22.87 9.77
CA ASN A 144 -9.38 -22.74 8.95
C ASN A 144 -10.17 -21.45 9.20
N ALA A 145 -10.14 -20.92 10.42
CA ALA A 145 -10.79 -19.65 10.76
C ALA A 145 -10.06 -18.43 10.20
N VAL A 146 -8.79 -18.58 9.83
CA VAL A 146 -7.95 -17.50 9.27
C VAL A 146 -7.98 -17.50 7.75
N CYS A 147 -8.24 -18.64 7.13
CA CYS A 147 -8.16 -18.86 5.69
C CYS A 147 -9.51 -18.72 4.96
N SER A 148 -10.61 -18.60 5.69
CA SER A 148 -11.99 -18.51 5.16
C SER A 148 -12.44 -17.07 4.88
#